data_6c5d7616d0afd98a34cd9de55698d95d
#
_entry.id   6c5d7616d0afd98a34cd9de55698d95d
#
_cell.length_a   1.000
_cell.length_b   1.000
_cell.length_c   1.000
_cell.angle_alpha   90.00
_cell.angle_beta   90.00
_cell.angle_gamma   90.00
#
_symmetry.space_group_name_H-M   'P 1'
#
loop_
_entity.id
_entity.type
_entity.pdbx_description
1 polymer ?
#
loop_
_entity_poly.entity_id
_entity_poly.type
_entity_poly.pdbx_seq_one_letter_code
_entity_poly.pdbx_strand_id
1 'polypeptide(L)'
;RSTWYADTSTIDIDNNSDGLLEDSGYNVTGVNESLSGLYHLGQHPDSYLRSKQGGDVPILVVDDRISGLYETVYADIDRDGDFGDEVPMRPGEETAGLDTDGDGLWDVSAGLVYWVSDGSLGVPYGSTYAARHGYSDRVAGAGNLTLFMFESGSHGTLCASAIAAQGVVSDGKVLGMAPNATITSIGNHYSGGHSLDAWRFIAEGYDGNIATPDQPHIGSFSF
;
A
#
# COMPACT_ATOMS: atom_id res chain seq x y z
N ARG A 1 -3.24 10.37 4.72
CA ARG A 1 -3.27 9.23 3.81
C ARG A 1 -4.71 8.86 3.51
N SER A 2 -4.98 8.46 2.28
CA SER A 2 -6.27 7.93 1.88
C SER A 2 -6.20 6.41 1.81
N THR A 3 -7.32 5.76 2.09
CA THR A 3 -7.47 4.31 2.03
C THR A 3 -8.35 3.99 0.83
N TRP A 4 -7.89 3.19 -0.08
CA TRP A 4 -8.55 2.90 -1.34
C TRP A 4 -8.55 1.42 -1.66
N TYR A 5 -9.63 0.95 -2.23
CA TYR A 5 -9.79 -0.44 -2.63
C TYR A 5 -9.46 -0.61 -4.10
N ALA A 6 -8.68 -1.64 -4.39
CA ALA A 6 -8.51 -2.19 -5.73
C ALA A 6 -9.36 -3.45 -5.86
N ASP A 7 -10.14 -3.52 -6.92
CA ASP A 7 -10.80 -4.75 -7.33
C ASP A 7 -9.74 -5.66 -7.97
N THR A 8 -9.46 -6.77 -7.32
CA THR A 8 -8.50 -7.79 -7.76
C THR A 8 -9.19 -9.14 -8.03
N SER A 9 -10.48 -9.09 -8.38
CA SER A 9 -11.29 -10.29 -8.63
C SER A 9 -11.05 -10.95 -10.00
N THR A 10 -10.31 -10.31 -10.90
CA THR A 10 -9.90 -10.93 -12.17
C THR A 10 -8.86 -11.99 -11.88
N ILE A 11 -9.08 -13.21 -12.36
CA ILE A 11 -8.19 -14.36 -12.15
C ILE A 11 -7.54 -14.71 -13.48
N ASP A 12 -6.22 -14.96 -13.44
CA ASP A 12 -5.44 -15.47 -14.54
C ASP A 12 -4.54 -16.62 -14.08
N ILE A 13 -4.00 -17.38 -14.99
CA ILE A 13 -3.18 -18.57 -14.72
C ILE A 13 -1.96 -18.60 -15.64
N ASP A 14 -0.89 -19.25 -15.19
CA ASP A 14 0.21 -19.72 -16.02
C ASP A 14 0.12 -21.25 -16.11
N ASN A 15 -0.66 -21.75 -17.08
CA ASN A 15 -1.00 -23.16 -17.16
C ASN A 15 0.13 -24.02 -17.75
N ASN A 16 0.99 -23.42 -18.53
CA ASN A 16 2.10 -24.11 -19.20
C ASN A 16 3.46 -23.88 -18.51
N SER A 17 3.48 -23.07 -17.45
CA SER A 17 4.67 -22.73 -16.66
C SER A 17 5.79 -22.06 -17.48
N ASP A 18 5.40 -21.23 -18.45
CA ASP A 18 6.38 -20.47 -19.24
C ASP A 18 6.66 -19.07 -18.67
N GLY A 19 5.98 -18.71 -17.58
CA GLY A 19 6.11 -17.44 -16.89
C GLY A 19 5.24 -16.34 -17.46
N LEU A 20 4.30 -16.67 -18.37
CA LEU A 20 3.34 -15.73 -18.92
C LEU A 20 1.93 -16.12 -18.50
N LEU A 21 1.16 -15.16 -18.02
CA LEU A 21 -0.26 -15.35 -17.73
C LEU A 21 -1.05 -15.46 -19.03
N GLU A 22 -1.92 -16.48 -19.10
CA GLU A 22 -2.58 -16.91 -20.36
C GLU A 22 -3.51 -15.86 -20.99
N ASP A 23 -4.27 -15.15 -20.15
CA ASP A 23 -5.28 -14.19 -20.63
C ASP A 23 -4.75 -12.76 -20.74
N SER A 24 -3.93 -12.33 -19.79
CA SER A 24 -3.41 -10.96 -19.75
C SER A 24 -2.09 -10.79 -20.49
N GLY A 25 -1.29 -11.86 -20.59
CA GLY A 25 0.05 -11.82 -21.17
C GLY A 25 1.11 -11.18 -20.27
N TYR A 26 0.80 -10.93 -18.99
CA TYR A 26 1.78 -10.42 -18.05
C TYR A 26 2.86 -11.45 -17.76
N ASN A 27 4.10 -10.98 -17.68
CA ASN A 27 5.24 -11.81 -17.26
C ASN A 27 5.26 -11.93 -15.72
N VAL A 28 5.31 -13.16 -15.25
CA VAL A 28 5.45 -13.51 -13.83
C VAL A 28 6.74 -14.30 -13.55
N THR A 29 7.67 -14.29 -14.50
CA THR A 29 8.99 -14.92 -14.31
C THR A 29 9.75 -14.18 -13.21
N GLY A 30 10.09 -14.87 -12.12
CA GLY A 30 10.73 -14.23 -10.95
C GLY A 30 9.78 -13.85 -9.83
N VAL A 31 8.47 -13.79 -10.11
CA VAL A 31 7.44 -13.75 -9.06
C VAL A 31 7.43 -15.07 -8.30
N ASN A 32 7.20 -15.03 -6.99
CA ASN A 32 6.97 -16.25 -6.24
C ASN A 32 5.75 -17.00 -6.80
N GLU A 33 5.91 -18.29 -7.05
CA GLU A 33 4.86 -19.12 -7.66
C GLU A 33 3.60 -19.16 -6.77
N SER A 34 2.44 -19.00 -7.39
CA SER A 34 1.15 -19.18 -6.71
C SER A 34 0.95 -20.65 -6.33
N LEU A 35 0.69 -20.90 -5.04
CA LEU A 35 0.46 -22.27 -4.53
C LEU A 35 -0.90 -22.84 -4.92
N SER A 36 -1.86 -22.01 -5.27
CA SER A 36 -3.14 -22.45 -5.86
C SER A 36 -3.10 -22.55 -7.38
N GLY A 37 -2.07 -21.98 -8.01
CA GLY A 37 -1.96 -21.82 -9.46
C GLY A 37 -2.83 -20.70 -10.01
N LEU A 38 -3.47 -19.90 -9.15
CA LEU A 38 -4.33 -18.77 -9.53
C LEU A 38 -3.66 -17.44 -9.16
N TYR A 39 -3.65 -16.52 -10.10
CA TYR A 39 -3.15 -15.16 -9.91
C TYR A 39 -4.32 -14.19 -9.98
N HIS A 40 -4.42 -13.30 -9.01
CA HIS A 40 -5.43 -12.26 -8.99
C HIS A 40 -4.86 -10.96 -9.57
N LEU A 41 -5.61 -10.33 -10.47
CA LEU A 41 -5.22 -9.12 -11.18
C LEU A 41 -6.19 -7.98 -10.88
N GLY A 42 -5.66 -6.77 -10.83
CA GLY A 42 -6.43 -5.54 -10.68
C GLY A 42 -5.67 -4.32 -11.16
N GLN A 43 -6.17 -3.16 -10.77
CA GLN A 43 -5.55 -1.88 -11.09
C GLN A 43 -5.33 -1.08 -9.80
N HIS A 44 -4.18 -0.45 -9.69
CA HIS A 44 -3.85 0.38 -8.55
C HIS A 44 -4.85 1.55 -8.43
N PRO A 45 -5.42 1.80 -7.25
CA PRO A 45 -6.52 2.76 -7.11
C PRO A 45 -6.07 4.22 -7.10
N ASP A 46 -4.76 4.51 -7.04
CA ASP A 46 -4.25 5.86 -6.98
C ASP A 46 -4.28 6.55 -8.35
N SER A 47 -5.18 7.51 -8.50
CA SER A 47 -5.28 8.32 -9.71
C SER A 47 -4.05 9.23 -9.95
N TYR A 48 -3.32 9.60 -8.90
CA TYR A 48 -2.08 10.37 -9.03
C TYR A 48 -0.96 9.49 -9.59
N LEU A 49 -0.79 8.28 -9.07
CA LEU A 49 0.16 7.29 -9.60
C LEU A 49 -0.14 7.01 -11.07
N ARG A 50 -1.41 6.73 -11.41
CA ARG A 50 -1.87 6.57 -12.79
C ARG A 50 -1.48 7.75 -13.69
N SER A 51 -1.72 8.98 -13.22
CA SER A 51 -1.36 10.19 -13.98
C SER A 51 0.14 10.35 -14.14
N LYS A 52 0.91 10.03 -13.11
CA LYS A 52 2.37 10.11 -13.10
C LYS A 52 2.98 9.13 -14.09
N GLN A 53 2.48 7.91 -14.12
CA GLN A 53 2.96 6.83 -14.97
C GLN A 53 2.32 6.81 -16.38
N GLY A 54 1.40 7.72 -16.66
CA GLY A 54 0.78 7.86 -17.97
C GLY A 54 -0.25 6.79 -18.33
N GLY A 55 -0.78 6.06 -17.33
CA GLY A 55 -1.82 5.05 -17.50
C GLY A 55 -2.05 4.21 -16.26
N ASP A 56 -2.95 3.24 -16.37
CA ASP A 56 -3.26 2.32 -15.28
C ASP A 56 -2.02 1.51 -14.87
N VAL A 57 -1.83 1.35 -13.57
CA VAL A 57 -0.75 0.56 -12.98
C VAL A 57 -1.33 -0.79 -12.56
N PRO A 58 -0.97 -1.87 -13.24
CA PRO A 58 -1.45 -3.20 -12.90
C PRO A 58 -0.99 -3.63 -11.51
N ILE A 59 -1.81 -4.45 -10.85
CA ILE A 59 -1.43 -5.14 -9.62
C ILE A 59 -1.70 -6.62 -9.75
N LEU A 60 -0.79 -7.40 -9.17
CA LEU A 60 -0.84 -8.85 -9.08
C LEU A 60 -0.90 -9.26 -7.62
N VAL A 61 -1.77 -10.21 -7.28
CA VAL A 61 -1.91 -10.74 -5.91
C VAL A 61 -1.72 -12.25 -5.93
N VAL A 62 -0.84 -12.75 -5.06
CA VAL A 62 -0.33 -14.12 -5.08
C VAL A 62 -0.45 -14.76 -3.71
N ASP A 63 -0.77 -16.06 -3.68
CA ASP A 63 -0.80 -16.92 -2.49
C ASP A 63 0.48 -17.78 -2.38
N ASP A 64 1.64 -17.10 -2.34
CA ASP A 64 2.96 -17.73 -2.39
C ASP A 64 3.40 -18.40 -1.08
N ARG A 65 2.69 -18.19 0.02
CA ARG A 65 3.05 -18.71 1.35
C ARG A 65 2.10 -19.80 1.86
N ILE A 66 0.82 -19.63 1.65
CA ILE A 66 -0.23 -20.59 2.03
C ILE A 66 -1.26 -20.62 0.89
N SER A 67 -1.50 -21.80 0.33
CA SER A 67 -2.47 -21.96 -0.76
C SER A 67 -3.86 -21.42 -0.39
N GLY A 68 -4.37 -20.51 -1.23
CA GLY A 68 -5.67 -19.85 -1.03
C GLY A 68 -5.64 -18.65 -0.06
N LEU A 69 -4.48 -18.32 0.54
CA LEU A 69 -4.30 -17.12 1.35
C LEU A 69 -3.41 -16.12 0.59
N TYR A 70 -4.04 -15.16 -0.01
CA TYR A 70 -3.40 -14.14 -0.84
C TYR A 70 -2.88 -13.00 0.02
N GLU A 71 -1.56 -12.92 0.21
CA GLU A 71 -0.92 -11.94 1.08
C GLU A 71 0.17 -11.12 0.37
N THR A 72 0.67 -11.58 -0.78
CA THR A 72 1.74 -10.93 -1.52
C THR A 72 1.17 -10.17 -2.71
N VAL A 73 1.51 -8.90 -2.81
CA VAL A 73 1.02 -7.97 -3.85
C VAL A 73 2.21 -7.37 -4.58
N TYR A 74 2.16 -7.36 -5.90
CA TYR A 74 3.10 -6.66 -6.77
C TYR A 74 2.36 -5.53 -7.49
N ALA A 75 3.04 -4.44 -7.74
CA ALA A 75 2.52 -3.34 -8.54
C ALA A 75 3.52 -3.05 -9.68
N ASP A 76 3.11 -3.26 -10.91
CA ASP A 76 3.87 -2.94 -12.13
C ASP A 76 3.92 -1.41 -12.28
N ILE A 77 4.86 -0.78 -11.54
CA ILE A 77 4.91 0.68 -11.41
C ILE A 77 5.43 1.32 -12.69
N ASP A 78 6.38 0.71 -13.38
CA ASP A 78 6.93 1.22 -14.64
C ASP A 78 6.09 0.84 -15.86
N ARG A 79 5.15 -0.10 -15.69
CA ARG A 79 4.16 -0.52 -16.67
C ARG A 79 4.76 -1.21 -17.88
N ASP A 80 5.79 -2.00 -17.66
CA ASP A 80 6.42 -2.78 -18.72
C ASP A 80 5.76 -4.15 -18.95
N GLY A 81 4.83 -4.54 -18.05
CA GLY A 81 4.09 -5.80 -18.08
C GLY A 81 4.85 -6.97 -17.47
N ASP A 82 5.94 -6.70 -16.74
CA ASP A 82 6.73 -7.68 -16.01
C ASP A 82 6.58 -7.46 -14.49
N PHE A 83 6.03 -8.46 -13.79
CA PHE A 83 5.96 -8.41 -12.33
C PHE A 83 7.22 -9.00 -11.67
N GLY A 84 8.13 -9.59 -12.44
CA GLY A 84 9.29 -10.32 -11.93
C GLY A 84 10.39 -9.42 -11.39
N ASP A 85 10.45 -8.17 -11.82
CA ASP A 85 11.39 -7.14 -11.34
C ASP A 85 10.79 -6.20 -10.30
N GLU A 86 9.49 -6.37 -10.00
CA GLU A 86 8.79 -5.55 -9.01
C GLU A 86 9.04 -6.02 -7.57
N VAL A 87 9.06 -5.05 -6.66
CA VAL A 87 9.25 -5.33 -5.22
C VAL A 87 7.94 -5.86 -4.62
N PRO A 88 7.94 -7.08 -4.02
CA PRO A 88 6.75 -7.61 -3.38
C PRO A 88 6.36 -6.84 -2.12
N MET A 89 5.09 -6.50 -2.00
CA MET A 89 4.47 -5.97 -0.79
C MET A 89 3.77 -7.10 -0.03
N ARG A 90 4.17 -7.35 1.22
CA ARG A 90 3.69 -8.47 2.04
C ARG A 90 3.75 -8.13 3.53
N PRO A 91 3.12 -8.91 4.43
CA PRO A 91 3.20 -8.66 5.87
C PRO A 91 4.64 -8.52 6.38
N GLY A 92 4.94 -7.34 6.97
CA GLY A 92 6.27 -6.94 7.42
C GLY A 92 7.09 -6.13 6.41
N GLU A 93 6.71 -6.14 5.13
CA GLU A 93 7.33 -5.41 4.02
C GLU A 93 6.23 -4.86 3.11
N GLU A 94 5.33 -4.05 3.66
CA GLU A 94 4.06 -3.68 3.02
C GLU A 94 4.17 -2.56 1.96
N THR A 95 5.37 -2.08 1.66
CA THR A 95 5.57 -0.95 0.73
C THR A 95 6.49 -1.33 -0.42
N ALA A 96 6.21 -0.77 -1.60
CA ALA A 96 7.06 -0.87 -2.78
C ALA A 96 7.19 0.48 -3.49
N GLY A 97 8.20 0.61 -4.31
CA GLY A 97 8.46 1.80 -5.10
C GLY A 97 9.46 1.55 -6.21
N LEU A 98 9.54 2.50 -7.13
CA LEU A 98 10.45 2.51 -8.26
C LEU A 98 11.52 3.58 -8.04
N ASP A 99 12.79 3.17 -8.12
CA ASP A 99 13.97 4.03 -8.16
C ASP A 99 14.36 4.20 -9.63
N THR A 100 14.06 5.36 -10.20
CA THR A 100 14.24 5.61 -11.64
C THR A 100 15.62 6.11 -12.00
N ASP A 101 16.39 6.62 -11.03
CA ASP A 101 17.72 7.18 -11.28
C ASP A 101 18.87 6.36 -10.65
N GLY A 102 18.55 5.31 -9.89
CA GLY A 102 19.50 4.37 -9.31
C GLY A 102 20.25 4.94 -8.09
N ASP A 103 19.68 5.91 -7.39
CA ASP A 103 20.30 6.53 -6.21
C ASP A 103 20.01 5.76 -4.92
N GLY A 104 19.19 4.72 -4.96
CA GLY A 104 18.77 3.87 -3.85
C GLY A 104 17.57 4.41 -3.07
N LEU A 105 16.90 5.45 -3.59
CA LEU A 105 15.68 6.02 -3.05
C LEU A 105 14.53 5.87 -4.06
N TRP A 106 13.34 5.61 -3.58
CA TRP A 106 12.19 5.52 -4.48
C TRP A 106 11.72 6.90 -4.94
N ASP A 107 11.68 7.14 -6.25
CA ASP A 107 11.08 8.30 -6.89
C ASP A 107 9.57 8.23 -7.00
N VAL A 108 9.07 7.01 -7.09
CA VAL A 108 7.63 6.70 -7.19
C VAL A 108 7.31 5.61 -6.19
N SER A 109 6.20 5.73 -5.49
CA SER A 109 5.75 4.74 -4.51
C SER A 109 4.38 4.20 -4.86
N ALA A 110 4.21 2.88 -4.73
CA ALA A 110 2.90 2.21 -4.77
C ALA A 110 2.09 2.41 -3.47
N GLY A 111 2.63 3.13 -2.49
CA GLY A 111 2.00 3.25 -1.18
C GLY A 111 2.23 2.02 -0.32
N LEU A 112 1.23 1.67 0.50
CA LEU A 112 1.28 0.56 1.44
C LEU A 112 0.08 -0.35 1.22
N VAL A 113 0.31 -1.65 1.08
CA VAL A 113 -0.75 -2.66 1.14
C VAL A 113 -1.14 -2.86 2.60
N TYR A 114 -2.38 -2.52 2.92
CA TYR A 114 -2.90 -2.63 4.28
C TYR A 114 -3.58 -3.98 4.55
N TRP A 115 -4.27 -4.50 3.55
CA TRP A 115 -5.05 -5.71 3.68
C TRP A 115 -5.41 -6.30 2.32
N VAL A 116 -5.43 -7.60 2.23
CA VAL A 116 -5.99 -8.37 1.10
C VAL A 116 -7.13 -9.22 1.65
N SER A 117 -8.21 -9.39 0.89
CA SER A 117 -9.36 -10.21 1.31
C SER A 117 -8.97 -11.68 1.46
N ASP A 118 -9.41 -12.27 2.56
CA ASP A 118 -9.12 -13.67 2.93
C ASP A 118 -10.32 -14.62 2.74
N GLY A 119 -11.45 -14.11 2.25
CA GLY A 119 -12.68 -14.87 2.06
C GLY A 119 -13.51 -15.09 3.34
N SER A 120 -13.05 -14.59 4.50
CA SER A 120 -13.71 -14.85 5.80
C SER A 120 -14.01 -13.61 6.61
N LEU A 121 -13.09 -12.63 6.62
CA LEU A 121 -13.25 -11.40 7.38
C LEU A 121 -14.00 -10.33 6.58
N GLY A 122 -14.76 -9.51 7.27
CA GLY A 122 -15.42 -8.34 6.69
C GLY A 122 -14.41 -7.32 6.19
N VAL A 123 -14.76 -6.63 5.10
CA VAL A 123 -13.93 -5.58 4.50
C VAL A 123 -13.63 -4.50 5.54
N PRO A 124 -12.36 -4.17 5.81
CA PRO A 124 -11.99 -3.12 6.75
C PRO A 124 -12.64 -1.79 6.39
N TYR A 125 -13.06 -1.03 7.39
CA TYR A 125 -13.79 0.25 7.22
C TYR A 125 -15.12 0.12 6.45
N GLY A 126 -15.72 -1.09 6.46
CA GLY A 126 -16.84 -1.49 5.60
C GLY A 126 -18.08 -0.64 5.69
N SER A 127 -18.50 -0.23 6.90
CA SER A 127 -19.81 0.38 7.08
C SER A 127 -19.95 1.82 6.54
N THR A 128 -18.87 2.60 6.52
CA THR A 128 -18.96 4.00 6.10
C THR A 128 -18.10 4.29 4.87
N TYR A 129 -16.91 3.74 4.82
CA TYR A 129 -15.94 4.03 3.78
C TYR A 129 -16.09 3.10 2.57
N ALA A 130 -16.25 1.81 2.83
CA ALA A 130 -16.45 0.83 1.77
C ALA A 130 -17.77 1.09 1.01
N ALA A 131 -18.83 1.52 1.69
CA ALA A 131 -20.08 1.87 1.04
C ALA A 131 -19.96 3.05 0.06
N ARG A 132 -19.09 4.02 0.33
CA ARG A 132 -18.80 5.13 -0.61
C ARG A 132 -18.13 4.67 -1.89
N HIS A 133 -17.40 3.57 -1.82
CA HIS A 133 -16.65 3.00 -2.95
C HIS A 133 -17.33 1.74 -3.53
N GLY A 134 -18.60 1.51 -3.19
CA GLY A 134 -19.37 0.37 -3.70
C GLY A 134 -19.14 -0.93 -2.95
N TYR A 135 -18.32 -0.92 -1.89
CA TYR A 135 -18.11 -2.08 -1.03
C TYR A 135 -18.93 -1.94 0.25
N SER A 136 -19.70 -2.94 0.59
CA SER A 136 -20.44 -3.02 1.86
C SER A 136 -19.68 -3.93 2.85
N ASP A 137 -20.20 -4.10 4.08
CA ASP A 137 -19.68 -5.02 5.10
C ASP A 137 -19.64 -6.50 4.65
N ARG A 138 -19.63 -6.73 3.36
CA ARG A 138 -19.59 -8.08 2.77
C ARG A 138 -18.18 -8.62 2.86
N VAL A 139 -18.11 -9.90 3.12
CA VAL A 139 -16.88 -10.67 2.96
C VAL A 139 -16.55 -10.72 1.47
N ALA A 140 -15.38 -10.23 1.08
CA ALA A 140 -14.85 -10.43 -0.27
C ALA A 140 -14.17 -11.79 -0.35
N GLY A 141 -14.28 -12.48 -1.49
CA GLY A 141 -13.54 -13.72 -1.75
C GLY A 141 -12.04 -13.51 -1.55
N ALA A 142 -11.31 -14.57 -1.22
CA ALA A 142 -9.86 -14.49 -1.02
C ALA A 142 -9.18 -13.93 -2.28
N GLY A 143 -8.31 -12.96 -2.12
CA GLY A 143 -7.60 -12.28 -3.22
C GLY A 143 -8.44 -11.31 -4.07
N ASN A 144 -9.77 -11.24 -3.87
CA ASN A 144 -10.65 -10.45 -4.75
C ASN A 144 -10.62 -8.94 -4.47
N LEU A 145 -10.07 -8.52 -3.33
CA LEU A 145 -10.03 -7.13 -2.93
C LEU A 145 -8.72 -6.83 -2.21
N THR A 146 -8.03 -5.80 -2.66
CA THR A 146 -6.80 -5.31 -2.05
C THR A 146 -6.99 -3.87 -1.56
N LEU A 147 -6.56 -3.60 -0.34
CA LEU A 147 -6.68 -2.30 0.29
C LEU A 147 -5.32 -1.62 0.37
N PHE A 148 -5.21 -0.49 -0.31
CA PHE A 148 -4.02 0.34 -0.31
C PHE A 148 -4.20 1.57 0.58
N MET A 149 -3.10 1.99 1.19
CA MET A 149 -2.96 3.28 1.85
C MET A 149 -1.85 4.07 1.16
N PHE A 150 -2.18 5.25 0.67
CA PHE A 150 -1.21 6.15 0.03
C PHE A 150 -1.55 7.61 0.30
N GLU A 151 -0.59 8.48 0.05
CA GLU A 151 -0.79 9.93 0.12
C GLU A 151 -1.47 10.42 -1.16
N SER A 152 -2.72 10.83 -1.06
CA SER A 152 -3.48 11.38 -2.20
C SER A 152 -3.31 12.90 -2.38
N GLY A 153 -2.46 13.52 -1.59
CA GLY A 153 -2.15 14.96 -1.62
C GLY A 153 -0.78 15.25 -0.99
N SER A 154 -0.22 16.40 -1.27
CA SER A 154 1.14 16.77 -0.83
C SER A 154 1.21 17.33 0.60
N HIS A 155 0.07 17.61 1.25
CA HIS A 155 0.07 18.35 2.52
C HIS A 155 0.78 17.59 3.65
N GLY A 156 0.50 16.30 3.84
CA GLY A 156 1.14 15.48 4.86
C GLY A 156 2.65 15.36 4.65
N THR A 157 3.07 15.15 3.40
CA THR A 157 4.49 15.12 3.01
C THR A 157 5.18 16.46 3.29
N LEU A 158 4.54 17.58 2.98
CA LEU A 158 5.09 18.93 3.27
C LEU A 158 5.24 19.13 4.78
N CYS A 159 4.26 18.73 5.58
CA CYS A 159 4.35 18.85 7.04
C CYS A 159 5.48 17.98 7.60
N ALA A 160 5.60 16.72 7.14
CA ALA A 160 6.68 15.83 7.53
C ALA A 160 8.05 16.37 7.12
N SER A 161 8.16 16.96 5.92
CA SER A 161 9.40 17.59 5.44
C SER A 161 9.79 18.79 6.29
N ALA A 162 8.84 19.64 6.70
CA ALA A 162 9.12 20.76 7.59
C ALA A 162 9.68 20.30 8.95
N ILE A 163 9.31 19.11 9.39
CA ILE A 163 9.81 18.53 10.65
C ILE A 163 11.17 17.85 10.45
N ALA A 164 11.29 16.92 9.49
CA ALA A 164 12.37 15.95 9.47
C ALA A 164 13.11 15.81 8.12
N ALA A 165 12.95 16.73 7.16
CA ALA A 165 13.71 16.66 5.92
C ALA A 165 15.23 16.66 6.19
N GLN A 166 15.94 15.75 5.54
CA GLN A 166 17.39 15.55 5.70
C GLN A 166 18.22 16.22 4.60
N GLY A 167 17.56 16.87 3.64
CA GLY A 167 18.24 17.61 2.56
C GLY A 167 18.79 16.76 1.43
N VAL A 168 18.48 15.48 1.36
CA VAL A 168 19.07 14.52 0.38
C VAL A 168 18.88 15.01 -1.05
N VAL A 169 17.64 15.29 -1.46
CA VAL A 169 17.30 15.73 -2.83
C VAL A 169 17.54 17.23 -3.08
N SER A 170 18.08 17.98 -2.11
CA SER A 170 18.28 19.43 -2.22
C SER A 170 19.72 19.87 -1.94
N ASP A 171 20.68 18.95 -1.96
CA ASP A 171 22.09 19.18 -1.60
C ASP A 171 22.24 19.89 -0.24
N GLY A 172 21.42 19.50 0.73
CA GLY A 172 21.41 20.07 2.08
C GLY A 172 20.74 21.44 2.22
N LYS A 173 20.11 21.97 1.16
CA LYS A 173 19.48 23.31 1.20
C LYS A 173 18.12 23.32 1.91
N VAL A 174 17.44 22.18 1.95
CA VAL A 174 16.14 22.04 2.61
C VAL A 174 16.29 21.05 3.76
N LEU A 175 16.38 21.56 4.97
CA LEU A 175 16.44 20.77 6.20
C LEU A 175 15.19 21.04 7.03
N GLY A 176 14.64 19.99 7.62
CA GLY A 176 13.60 20.10 8.63
C GLY A 176 14.14 20.65 9.95
N MET A 177 13.25 21.06 10.83
CA MET A 177 13.63 21.58 12.16
C MET A 177 14.24 20.51 13.08
N ALA A 178 13.95 19.23 12.82
CA ALA A 178 14.44 18.07 13.54
C ALA A 178 14.83 16.94 12.57
N PRO A 179 15.91 17.08 11.78
CA PRO A 179 16.23 16.17 10.67
C PRO A 179 16.55 14.73 11.13
N ASN A 180 16.82 14.52 12.41
CA ASN A 180 17.05 13.17 12.98
C ASN A 180 15.79 12.59 13.66
N ALA A 181 14.63 13.24 13.56
CA ALA A 181 13.41 12.71 14.12
C ALA A 181 12.86 11.55 13.26
N THR A 182 12.43 10.50 13.92
CA THR A 182 11.63 9.43 13.27
C THR A 182 10.19 9.91 13.13
N ILE A 183 9.63 9.76 11.93
CA ILE A 183 8.25 10.13 11.64
C ILE A 183 7.36 8.89 11.66
N THR A 184 6.36 8.92 12.53
CA THR A 184 5.22 7.99 12.46
C THR A 184 4.04 8.72 11.83
N SER A 185 3.68 8.34 10.61
CA SER A 185 2.58 8.97 9.89
C SER A 185 1.26 8.29 10.22
N ILE A 186 0.31 9.07 10.75
CA ILE A 186 -1.06 8.61 11.02
C ILE A 186 -1.97 9.24 9.98
N GLY A 187 -2.46 8.41 9.04
CA GLY A 187 -3.46 8.84 8.06
C GLY A 187 -4.82 8.96 8.71
N ASN A 188 -5.41 10.14 8.64
CA ASN A 188 -6.75 10.39 9.13
C ASN A 188 -7.66 10.88 8.00
N HIS A 189 -8.80 10.22 7.84
CA HIS A 189 -9.86 10.71 7.00
C HIS A 189 -10.77 11.58 7.88
N TYR A 190 -11.05 12.82 7.49
CA TYR A 190 -11.80 13.86 8.23
C TYR A 190 -13.20 13.47 8.73
N SER A 191 -13.60 12.22 8.72
CA SER A 191 -14.91 11.75 9.18
C SER A 191 -14.85 11.12 10.56
N GLY A 192 -15.10 11.90 11.54
CA GLY A 192 -15.79 11.62 12.79
C GLY A 192 -15.13 10.72 13.84
N GLY A 193 -14.79 9.51 13.62
CA GLY A 193 -14.33 8.56 14.65
C GLY A 193 -12.83 8.37 14.70
N HIS A 194 -12.21 8.45 13.56
CA HIS A 194 -10.79 8.13 13.37
C HIS A 194 -9.82 9.12 14.03
N SER A 195 -10.26 10.35 14.28
CA SER A 195 -9.46 11.32 15.04
C SER A 195 -9.24 10.86 16.48
N LEU A 196 -10.22 10.19 17.09
CA LEU A 196 -10.09 9.65 18.45
C LEU A 196 -9.09 8.49 18.49
N ASP A 197 -9.06 7.64 17.47
CA ASP A 197 -8.11 6.53 17.37
C ASP A 197 -6.68 7.05 17.21
N ALA A 198 -6.48 8.12 16.42
CA ALA A 198 -5.19 8.80 16.31
C ALA A 198 -4.73 9.40 17.66
N TRP A 199 -5.64 10.03 18.41
CA TRP A 199 -5.35 10.54 19.75
C TRP A 199 -5.02 9.41 20.73
N ARG A 200 -5.75 8.31 20.67
CA ARG A 200 -5.48 7.13 21.51
C ARG A 200 -4.12 6.54 21.20
N PHE A 201 -3.76 6.38 19.92
CA PHE A 201 -2.45 5.90 19.52
C PHE A 201 -1.31 6.77 20.11
N ILE A 202 -1.46 8.10 20.07
CA ILE A 202 -0.46 9.00 20.66
C ILE A 202 -0.37 8.85 22.19
N ALA A 203 -1.50 8.62 22.85
CA ALA A 203 -1.55 8.52 24.30
C ALA A 203 -1.20 7.13 24.84
N GLU A 204 -1.61 6.08 24.13
CA GLU A 204 -1.56 4.69 24.59
C GLU A 204 -0.45 3.86 23.92
N GLY A 205 0.15 4.36 22.81
CA GLY A 205 1.18 3.66 22.05
C GLY A 205 0.64 2.68 21.02
N TYR A 206 1.55 1.93 20.41
CA TYR A 206 1.23 0.99 19.33
C TYR A 206 0.41 -0.22 19.80
N ASP A 207 0.70 -0.71 21.01
CA ASP A 207 0.01 -1.86 21.60
C ASP A 207 -1.26 -1.49 22.40
N GLY A 208 -1.60 -0.20 22.48
CA GLY A 208 -2.74 0.31 23.25
C GLY A 208 -2.58 0.20 24.77
N ASN A 209 -1.38 -0.01 25.26
CA ASN A 209 -1.08 -0.15 26.68
C ASN A 209 -0.20 1.00 27.17
N ILE A 210 -0.80 1.95 27.87
CA ILE A 210 -0.11 3.15 28.39
C ILE A 210 1.12 2.83 29.27
N ALA A 211 1.23 1.61 29.77
CA ALA A 211 2.37 1.19 30.59
C ALA A 211 3.59 0.76 29.75
N THR A 212 3.42 0.55 28.45
CA THR A 212 4.50 0.20 27.53
C THR A 212 5.11 1.48 26.95
N PRO A 213 6.45 1.69 27.00
CA PRO A 213 7.06 2.94 26.54
C PRO A 213 7.24 2.97 25.02
N ASP A 214 6.16 2.82 24.26
CA ASP A 214 6.13 2.82 22.79
C ASP A 214 5.32 3.99 22.20
N GLN A 215 4.90 4.94 23.05
CA GLN A 215 4.19 6.13 22.63
C GLN A 215 5.10 7.08 21.82
N PRO A 216 4.57 7.76 20.78
CA PRO A 216 5.27 8.87 20.16
C PRO A 216 5.60 9.97 21.17
N HIS A 217 6.81 10.52 21.12
CA HIS A 217 7.22 11.61 22.02
C HIS A 217 6.44 12.92 21.77
N ILE A 218 6.02 13.15 20.51
CA ILE A 218 5.32 14.37 20.10
C ILE A 218 4.23 13.99 19.10
N GLY A 219 3.02 14.47 19.31
CA GLY A 219 1.93 14.44 18.34
C GLY A 219 1.80 15.78 17.63
N SER A 220 1.82 15.77 16.28
CA SER A 220 1.56 16.96 15.46
C SER A 220 0.33 16.74 14.61
N PHE A 221 -0.57 17.70 14.61
CA PHE A 221 -1.83 17.66 13.86
C PHE A 221 -1.83 18.82 12.86
N SER A 222 -2.02 18.47 11.58
CA SER A 222 -2.16 19.44 10.49
C SER A 222 -3.48 19.19 9.77
N PHE A 223 -4.36 20.18 9.77
CA PHE A 223 -5.70 20.13 9.17
C PHE A 223 -5.77 21.02 7.93
#